data_9d4945a89e1861e3b047214e13e070a2
#
_entry.id   9d4945a89e1861e3b047214e13e070a2
#
_cell.length_a   1.000
_cell.length_b   1.000
_cell.length_c   1.000
_cell.angle_alpha   90.00
_cell.angle_beta   90.00
_cell.angle_gamma   90.00
#
_symmetry.space_group_name_H-M   'P 1'
#
loop_
_entity.id
_entity.type
_entity.pdbx_description
1 polymer ?
#
loop_
_entity_poly.entity_id
_entity_poly.type
_entity_poly.pdbx_seq_one_letter_code
_entity_poly.pdbx_strand_id
1 'polypeptide(L)'
;MSVTSKRDTTMQTVNKSNPQKSVPLRFVTAASLFDGHDASINIMRRILQGAGVEVIHLAHNRSVAEVVATALQEDVQGIAISSYQGGHVEYFKYAVDLLKEAGAEHIRIFGGGGGVIVPAEITELQDYGVERIYSPHDGQNIGLVGMIEDMIERCSLSSGSPITVQSKDLNVADKGQRNLATLITAIEREELNEKELKSLREQAQFLTNTVPVLGITGTGGAGKSSLTDELIRRFRQDSADQLKIGVLAIDPTRRKTGGALLGDRIRMNAIYHPNIYMRSIGTRGAVGEVPESLTDIISAMRLSGFDLVVVETPGIGQGDAGIVPYVDVPIYVMTPEFGAQSQLEKIDMLDYAELVVINKFDRKGSEDAYRDVCKQMQRNREAWSELPDSMPVFGSIASHFNDDGVTAAYQELLKLLQARGLCQFDQHLEPVSCRMSSEKSSVVPADRQRYLAEIADTVRNYHQHVEKQATLARQKQQLAATKSMLNDSGAKAPLEIDELIKDREKTMDGRAATLLENWPAVVEAYSGDEKIDTLSNGKQVTTTLNSISLSGNKISRVSLPRLKDHGDLLTWLM
;
A
#
# COMPACT_ATOMS: atom_id res chain seq x y z
N MET A 1 -14.96 79.70 10.98
CA MET A 1 -14.21 79.71 9.72
C MET A 1 -13.60 78.34 9.56
N SER A 2 -14.21 77.49 8.74
CA SER A 2 -13.82 76.10 8.48
C SER A 2 -13.01 76.10 7.17
N VAL A 3 -11.86 75.44 7.22
CA VAL A 3 -11.08 75.13 6.01
C VAL A 3 -11.12 73.60 5.80
N THR A 4 -11.89 73.25 4.81
CA THR A 4 -11.98 71.89 4.29
C THR A 4 -10.86 71.64 3.30
N SER A 5 -9.91 70.76 3.62
CA SER A 5 -8.91 70.21 2.70
C SER A 5 -9.45 69.00 1.97
N LYS A 6 -9.67 69.10 0.67
CA LYS A 6 -9.92 67.98 -0.23
C LYS A 6 -8.61 67.21 -0.45
N ARG A 7 -8.60 65.91 -0.11
CA ARG A 7 -7.60 64.96 -0.58
C ARG A 7 -8.15 64.28 -1.83
N ASP A 8 -7.55 64.56 -2.96
CA ASP A 8 -7.70 63.79 -4.18
C ASP A 8 -7.05 62.41 -4.01
N THR A 9 -7.87 61.37 -3.99
CA THR A 9 -7.39 59.99 -4.00
C THR A 9 -7.53 59.49 -5.43
N THR A 10 -6.44 59.57 -6.19
CA THR A 10 -6.34 58.88 -7.49
C THR A 10 -6.30 57.39 -7.25
N MET A 11 -7.42 56.70 -7.51
CA MET A 11 -7.47 55.24 -7.60
C MET A 11 -6.66 54.81 -8.84
N GLN A 12 -5.46 54.29 -8.63
CA GLN A 12 -4.80 53.48 -9.63
C GLN A 12 -5.56 52.15 -9.73
N THR A 13 -6.20 51.96 -10.86
CA THR A 13 -6.73 50.65 -11.29
C THR A 13 -5.54 49.73 -11.51
N VAL A 14 -5.22 48.94 -10.49
CA VAL A 14 -4.35 47.78 -10.64
C VAL A 14 -5.11 46.78 -11.52
N ASN A 15 -4.63 46.61 -12.74
CA ASN A 15 -5.00 45.50 -13.61
C ASN A 15 -4.83 44.21 -12.82
N LYS A 16 -5.92 43.59 -12.37
CA LYS A 16 -5.93 42.22 -11.89
C LYS A 16 -5.68 41.33 -13.11
N SER A 17 -4.40 41.06 -13.41
CA SER A 17 -4.04 39.88 -14.16
C SER A 17 -4.68 38.67 -13.45
N ASN A 18 -5.46 37.89 -14.20
CA ASN A 18 -6.03 36.63 -13.76
C ASN A 18 -4.95 35.86 -12.99
N PRO A 19 -5.13 35.49 -11.71
CA PRO A 19 -4.20 34.57 -11.06
C PRO A 19 -4.30 33.26 -11.83
N GLN A 20 -3.24 32.91 -12.57
CA GLN A 20 -3.06 31.54 -13.03
C GLN A 20 -3.37 30.63 -11.84
N LYS A 21 -4.34 29.75 -11.98
CA LYS A 21 -4.67 28.72 -10.99
C LYS A 21 -3.42 27.84 -10.86
N SER A 22 -2.51 28.18 -9.95
CA SER A 22 -1.38 27.31 -9.64
C SER A 22 -1.94 26.03 -9.02
N VAL A 23 -1.69 24.90 -9.67
CA VAL A 23 -2.06 23.61 -9.11
C VAL A 23 -1.27 23.40 -7.82
N PRO A 24 -1.92 22.95 -6.73
CA PRO A 24 -1.26 22.70 -5.46
C PRO A 24 -0.08 21.73 -5.58
N LEU A 25 0.95 21.94 -4.77
CA LEU A 25 1.99 20.91 -4.58
C LEU A 25 1.39 19.67 -3.97
N ARG A 26 1.97 18.50 -4.28
CA ARG A 26 1.59 17.21 -3.71
C ARG A 26 2.69 16.66 -2.81
N PHE A 27 2.28 16.12 -1.68
CA PHE A 27 3.17 15.45 -0.73
C PHE A 27 2.64 14.09 -0.32
N VAL A 28 3.53 13.10 -0.27
CA VAL A 28 3.27 11.86 0.48
C VAL A 28 3.72 12.07 1.92
N THR A 29 2.91 11.65 2.87
CA THR A 29 3.25 11.67 4.31
C THR A 29 3.09 10.27 4.90
N ALA A 30 4.12 9.81 5.63
CA ALA A 30 4.14 8.49 6.25
C ALA A 30 4.97 8.47 7.54
N ALA A 31 4.69 7.53 8.45
CA ALA A 31 5.64 7.11 9.46
C ALA A 31 6.38 5.85 8.97
N SER A 32 7.67 5.76 9.32
CA SER A 32 8.55 4.68 8.87
C SER A 32 8.09 3.29 9.33
N LEU A 33 8.64 2.25 8.73
CA LEU A 33 8.35 0.86 9.07
C LEU A 33 8.67 0.59 10.54
N PHE A 34 7.80 -0.15 11.23
CA PHE A 34 7.85 -0.45 12.67
C PHE A 34 7.72 0.77 13.61
N ASP A 35 7.33 1.92 13.08
CA ASP A 35 7.07 3.12 13.88
C ASP A 35 5.56 3.35 14.04
N GLY A 36 5.10 3.30 15.29
CA GLY A 36 3.70 3.59 15.65
C GLY A 36 3.46 5.03 16.13
N HIS A 37 4.47 5.90 16.07
CA HIS A 37 4.36 7.30 16.51
C HIS A 37 3.75 8.18 15.41
N ASP A 38 2.46 8.06 15.19
CA ASP A 38 1.75 8.76 14.11
C ASP A 38 1.30 10.19 14.45
N ALA A 39 1.35 10.59 15.72
CA ALA A 39 0.87 11.90 16.17
C ALA A 39 1.60 13.05 15.45
N SER A 40 2.93 12.98 15.33
CA SER A 40 3.75 14.01 14.69
C SER A 40 3.39 14.19 13.22
N ILE A 41 3.39 13.10 12.45
CA ILE A 41 3.08 13.15 11.03
C ILE A 41 1.62 13.58 10.77
N ASN A 42 0.70 13.23 11.66
CA ASN A 42 -0.69 13.68 11.59
C ASN A 42 -0.84 15.19 11.80
N ILE A 43 -0.05 15.80 12.67
CA ILE A 43 -0.02 17.25 12.85
C ILE A 43 0.57 17.92 11.60
N MET A 44 1.73 17.45 11.12
CA MET A 44 2.40 18.00 9.95
C MET A 44 1.53 17.95 8.69
N ARG A 45 0.85 16.82 8.43
CA ARG A 45 -0.06 16.72 7.29
C ARG A 45 -1.23 17.71 7.37
N ARG A 46 -1.75 17.98 8.58
CA ARG A 46 -2.82 18.99 8.77
C ARG A 46 -2.35 20.40 8.45
N ILE A 47 -1.11 20.73 8.83
CA ILE A 47 -0.51 22.04 8.52
C ILE A 47 -0.25 22.15 7.03
N LEU A 48 0.35 21.12 6.38
CA LEU A 48 0.52 21.04 4.91
C LEU A 48 -0.81 21.29 4.19
N GLN A 49 -1.88 20.56 4.57
CA GLN A 49 -3.20 20.73 4.00
C GLN A 49 -3.79 22.13 4.25
N GLY A 50 -3.49 22.71 5.43
CA GLY A 50 -3.87 24.08 5.78
C GLY A 50 -3.16 25.13 4.93
N ALA A 51 -1.94 24.85 4.49
CA ALA A 51 -1.12 25.69 3.61
C ALA A 51 -1.46 25.52 2.11
N GLY A 52 -2.49 24.76 1.76
CA GLY A 52 -2.95 24.62 0.37
C GLY A 52 -2.34 23.44 -0.39
N VAL A 53 -1.64 22.54 0.29
CA VAL A 53 -1.00 21.35 -0.30
C VAL A 53 -1.99 20.19 -0.42
N GLU A 54 -1.90 19.40 -1.50
CA GLU A 54 -2.55 18.10 -1.64
C GLU A 54 -1.69 17.04 -0.95
N VAL A 55 -2.25 16.36 0.04
CA VAL A 55 -1.50 15.42 0.88
C VAL A 55 -2.04 14.00 0.72
N ILE A 56 -1.20 13.10 0.26
CA ILE A 56 -1.44 11.65 0.24
C ILE A 56 -0.88 11.08 1.55
N HIS A 57 -1.78 10.67 2.45
CA HIS A 57 -1.38 10.19 3.77
C HIS A 57 -1.42 8.66 3.84
N LEU A 58 -0.29 8.05 4.16
CA LEU A 58 -0.14 6.59 4.26
C LEU A 58 -0.19 6.05 5.70
N ALA A 59 -0.40 6.92 6.69
CA ALA A 59 -0.36 6.60 8.12
C ALA A 59 1.01 6.07 8.61
N HIS A 60 0.98 5.03 9.46
CA HIS A 60 2.15 4.47 10.13
C HIS A 60 2.54 3.11 9.55
N ASN A 61 3.72 2.62 9.92
CA ASN A 61 4.22 1.29 9.58
C ASN A 61 4.29 1.02 8.08
N ARG A 62 4.90 1.96 7.31
CA ARG A 62 5.01 1.84 5.86
C ARG A 62 6.42 1.48 5.43
N SER A 63 6.52 0.51 4.53
CA SER A 63 7.78 0.15 3.89
C SER A 63 8.24 1.25 2.94
N VAL A 64 9.54 1.34 2.69
CA VAL A 64 10.11 2.28 1.73
C VAL A 64 9.52 2.08 0.33
N ALA A 65 9.36 0.81 -0.08
CA ALA A 65 8.80 0.46 -1.39
C ALA A 65 7.37 1.00 -1.58
N GLU A 66 6.51 0.88 -0.56
CA GLU A 66 5.14 1.43 -0.60
C GLU A 66 5.13 2.95 -0.70
N VAL A 67 6.00 3.63 0.06
CA VAL A 67 6.10 5.09 0.06
C VAL A 67 6.59 5.60 -1.30
N VAL A 68 7.65 5.01 -1.85
CA VAL A 68 8.22 5.41 -3.14
C VAL A 68 7.27 5.07 -4.29
N ALA A 69 6.68 3.87 -4.32
CA ALA A 69 5.69 3.51 -5.34
C ALA A 69 4.50 4.49 -5.34
N THR A 70 4.02 4.87 -4.16
CA THR A 70 2.96 5.89 -4.02
C THR A 70 3.43 7.24 -4.56
N ALA A 71 4.63 7.68 -4.21
CA ALA A 71 5.18 8.97 -4.65
C ALA A 71 5.28 9.04 -6.18
N LEU A 72 5.68 7.95 -6.83
CA LEU A 72 5.76 7.85 -8.29
C LEU A 72 4.38 7.84 -8.96
N GLN A 73 3.43 7.07 -8.43
CA GLN A 73 2.06 7.00 -8.98
C GLN A 73 1.29 8.32 -8.81
N GLU A 74 1.55 9.04 -7.73
CA GLU A 74 0.92 10.32 -7.41
C GLU A 74 1.68 11.54 -7.97
N ASP A 75 2.84 11.33 -8.60
CA ASP A 75 3.71 12.39 -9.17
C ASP A 75 3.92 13.56 -8.18
N VAL A 76 4.37 13.22 -6.98
CA VAL A 76 4.53 14.19 -5.89
C VAL A 76 5.83 14.98 -6.01
N GLN A 77 5.87 16.16 -5.39
CA GLN A 77 7.08 16.97 -5.31
C GLN A 77 7.86 16.69 -4.03
N GLY A 78 7.20 16.18 -2.99
CA GLY A 78 7.86 15.90 -1.71
C GLY A 78 7.32 14.67 -0.99
N ILE A 79 8.20 14.03 -0.24
CA ILE A 79 7.90 12.93 0.69
C ILE A 79 8.29 13.39 2.08
N ALA A 80 7.35 13.37 3.03
CA ALA A 80 7.60 13.71 4.43
C ALA A 80 7.44 12.48 5.32
N ILE A 81 8.52 12.08 5.99
CA ILE A 81 8.60 10.87 6.79
C ILE A 81 8.91 11.23 8.25
N SER A 82 8.10 10.74 9.17
CA SER A 82 8.47 10.71 10.59
C SER A 82 9.09 9.36 10.95
N SER A 83 10.18 9.38 11.73
CA SER A 83 10.84 8.17 12.18
C SER A 83 11.40 8.33 13.59
N TYR A 84 10.78 7.64 14.55
CA TYR A 84 11.20 7.62 15.96
C TYR A 84 11.81 6.26 16.36
N GLN A 85 12.17 5.43 15.38
CA GLN A 85 12.76 4.11 15.57
C GLN A 85 14.22 4.08 15.07
N GLY A 86 15.01 3.08 15.50
CA GLY A 86 16.47 3.03 15.29
C GLY A 86 16.96 2.69 13.87
N GLY A 87 16.09 2.30 12.93
CA GLY A 87 16.47 1.94 11.55
C GLY A 87 16.29 3.09 10.54
N HIS A 88 16.26 4.33 11.00
CA HIS A 88 15.97 5.49 10.16
C HIS A 88 17.05 5.76 9.11
N VAL A 89 18.33 5.53 9.42
CA VAL A 89 19.42 5.79 8.48
C VAL A 89 19.26 4.92 7.22
N GLU A 90 19.07 3.62 7.40
CA GLU A 90 18.88 2.68 6.32
C GLU A 90 17.56 2.96 5.57
N TYR A 91 16.51 3.32 6.28
CA TYR A 91 15.21 3.63 5.70
C TYR A 91 15.29 4.84 4.75
N PHE A 92 15.91 5.94 5.17
CA PHE A 92 16.05 7.13 4.34
C PHE A 92 16.99 6.92 3.16
N LYS A 93 18.14 6.25 3.36
CA LYS A 93 19.07 5.92 2.27
C LYS A 93 18.42 5.05 1.21
N TYR A 94 17.68 4.02 1.64
CA TYR A 94 16.97 3.15 0.72
C TYR A 94 15.88 3.90 -0.06
N ALA A 95 15.19 4.88 0.54
CA ALA A 95 14.24 5.72 -0.16
C ALA A 95 14.91 6.57 -1.25
N VAL A 96 16.09 7.15 -0.97
CA VAL A 96 16.88 7.87 -1.97
C VAL A 96 17.30 6.95 -3.11
N ASP A 97 17.76 5.74 -2.81
CA ASP A 97 18.21 4.78 -3.82
C ASP A 97 17.07 4.35 -4.75
N LEU A 98 15.90 4.02 -4.21
CA LEU A 98 14.74 3.66 -5.02
C LEU A 98 14.25 4.82 -5.91
N LEU A 99 14.30 6.06 -5.43
CA LEU A 99 13.97 7.23 -6.26
C LEU A 99 14.99 7.42 -7.39
N LYS A 100 16.28 7.20 -7.14
CA LYS A 100 17.33 7.23 -8.16
C LYS A 100 17.14 6.11 -9.21
N GLU A 101 16.88 4.89 -8.77
CA GLU A 101 16.59 3.76 -9.66
C GLU A 101 15.38 4.03 -10.57
N ALA A 102 14.35 4.69 -10.03
CA ALA A 102 13.18 5.12 -10.79
C ALA A 102 13.42 6.37 -11.65
N GLY A 103 14.60 7.01 -11.59
CA GLY A 103 14.92 8.28 -12.25
C GLY A 103 14.05 9.44 -11.74
N ALA A 104 13.63 9.41 -10.47
CA ALA A 104 12.73 10.38 -9.84
C ALA A 104 13.44 11.25 -8.78
N GLU A 105 14.70 11.59 -9.02
CA GLU A 105 15.54 12.37 -8.12
C GLU A 105 15.03 13.80 -7.84
N HIS A 106 14.08 14.26 -8.64
CA HIS A 106 13.40 15.54 -8.42
C HIS A 106 12.43 15.52 -7.23
N ILE A 107 12.00 14.34 -6.76
CA ILE A 107 11.14 14.20 -5.58
C ILE A 107 12.00 14.40 -4.33
N ARG A 108 11.67 15.42 -3.54
CA ARG A 108 12.43 15.79 -2.34
C ARG A 108 12.00 14.94 -1.14
N ILE A 109 12.97 14.42 -0.39
CA ILE A 109 12.70 13.67 0.86
C ILE A 109 12.97 14.58 2.05
N PHE A 110 11.97 14.69 2.91
CA PHE A 110 12.02 15.39 4.19
C PHE A 110 11.80 14.43 5.33
N GLY A 111 12.50 14.62 6.42
CA GLY A 111 12.37 13.75 7.58
C GLY A 111 12.40 14.47 8.91
N GLY A 112 11.99 13.75 9.95
CA GLY A 112 12.10 14.17 11.34
C GLY A 112 11.82 12.99 12.26
N GLY A 113 12.42 12.99 13.44
CA GLY A 113 12.29 11.90 14.43
C GLY A 113 12.58 12.38 15.86
N GLY A 114 12.37 13.67 16.12
CA GLY A 114 12.70 14.26 17.40
C GLY A 114 14.19 14.09 17.72
N GLY A 115 14.50 13.70 18.95
CA GLY A 115 15.88 13.47 19.40
C GLY A 115 16.47 12.09 19.03
N VAL A 116 15.75 11.25 18.30
CA VAL A 116 16.23 9.92 17.90
C VAL A 116 17.29 10.03 16.80
N ILE A 117 17.09 10.95 15.84
CA ILE A 117 18.06 11.21 14.77
C ILE A 117 19.09 12.21 15.30
N VAL A 118 20.31 11.78 15.50
CA VAL A 118 21.39 12.62 16.06
C VAL A 118 22.04 13.51 14.99
N PRO A 119 22.69 14.65 15.37
CA PRO A 119 23.23 15.62 14.40
C PRO A 119 24.20 15.02 13.37
N ALA A 120 25.01 14.03 13.74
CA ALA A 120 25.93 13.36 12.81
C ALA A 120 25.17 12.58 11.72
N GLU A 121 24.10 11.89 12.10
CA GLU A 121 23.22 11.17 11.17
C GLU A 121 22.44 12.11 10.27
N ILE A 122 22.02 13.28 10.78
CA ILE A 122 21.37 14.32 9.97
C ILE A 122 22.31 14.76 8.83
N THR A 123 23.59 15.03 9.15
CA THR A 123 24.58 15.41 8.15
C THR A 123 24.79 14.29 7.13
N GLU A 124 24.98 13.04 7.62
CA GLU A 124 25.16 11.87 6.78
C GLU A 124 23.98 11.66 5.80
N LEU A 125 22.75 11.78 6.27
CA LEU A 125 21.56 11.61 5.46
C LEU A 125 21.38 12.72 4.42
N GLN A 126 21.66 13.97 4.78
CA GLN A 126 21.60 15.10 3.85
C GLN A 126 22.69 15.00 2.78
N ASP A 127 23.91 14.60 3.13
CA ASP A 127 25.01 14.36 2.18
C ASP A 127 24.67 13.18 1.24
N TYR A 128 23.89 12.19 1.69
CA TYR A 128 23.47 11.05 0.88
C TYR A 128 22.40 11.41 -0.16
N GLY A 129 21.60 12.46 0.09
CA GLY A 129 20.58 12.92 -0.84
C GLY A 129 19.21 13.18 -0.23
N VAL A 130 19.06 13.11 1.09
CA VAL A 130 17.86 13.56 1.78
C VAL A 130 17.86 15.08 1.79
N GLU A 131 16.77 15.72 1.35
CA GLU A 131 16.71 17.18 1.23
C GLU A 131 16.88 17.89 2.58
N ARG A 132 16.14 17.44 3.60
CA ARG A 132 16.28 17.98 4.96
C ARG A 132 15.71 17.03 6.02
N ILE A 133 16.46 16.89 7.12
CA ILE A 133 15.98 16.31 8.37
C ILE A 133 15.78 17.43 9.39
N TYR A 134 14.56 17.58 9.89
CA TYR A 134 14.22 18.58 10.90
C TYR A 134 14.51 18.05 12.30
N SER A 135 15.42 18.72 12.99
CA SER A 135 15.78 18.46 14.38
C SER A 135 14.79 19.13 15.35
N PRO A 136 14.79 18.76 16.66
CA PRO A 136 14.04 19.49 17.67
C PRO A 136 14.44 20.97 17.79
N HIS A 137 15.70 21.29 17.48
CA HIS A 137 16.20 22.66 17.46
C HIS A 137 15.57 23.49 16.35
N ASP A 138 15.37 22.90 15.15
CA ASP A 138 14.64 23.58 14.08
C ASP A 138 13.19 23.89 14.53
N GLY A 139 12.53 22.92 15.22
CA GLY A 139 11.20 23.13 15.76
C GLY A 139 11.11 24.26 16.78
N GLN A 140 12.18 24.48 17.57
CA GLN A 140 12.26 25.62 18.53
C GLN A 140 12.49 26.95 17.82
N ASN A 141 13.30 26.97 16.75
CA ASN A 141 13.70 28.19 16.06
C ASN A 141 12.64 28.73 15.10
N ILE A 142 12.08 27.86 14.26
CA ILE A 142 11.15 28.27 13.17
C ILE A 142 9.71 27.77 13.41
N GLY A 143 9.50 26.91 14.41
CA GLY A 143 8.21 26.31 14.70
C GLY A 143 7.73 25.35 13.63
N LEU A 144 6.61 24.66 13.91
CA LEU A 144 6.04 23.68 12.97
C LEU A 144 5.57 24.30 11.65
N VAL A 145 5.03 25.51 11.71
CA VAL A 145 4.56 26.22 10.50
C VAL A 145 5.75 26.60 9.62
N GLY A 146 6.82 27.15 10.20
CA GLY A 146 8.03 27.50 9.45
C GLY A 146 8.72 26.29 8.83
N MET A 147 8.70 25.12 9.48
CA MET A 147 9.20 23.87 8.88
C MET A 147 8.40 23.49 7.62
N ILE A 148 7.08 23.64 7.66
CA ILE A 148 6.22 23.37 6.51
C ILE A 148 6.44 24.38 5.38
N GLU A 149 6.59 25.67 5.71
CA GLU A 149 6.89 26.72 4.73
C GLU A 149 8.22 26.46 4.03
N ASP A 150 9.27 26.07 4.76
CA ASP A 150 10.58 25.65 4.20
C ASP A 150 10.45 24.44 3.27
N MET A 151 9.64 23.42 3.62
CA MET A 151 9.38 22.28 2.75
C MET A 151 8.69 22.71 1.44
N ILE A 152 7.68 23.55 1.52
CA ILE A 152 6.92 24.06 0.37
C ILE A 152 7.83 24.89 -0.53
N GLU A 153 8.64 25.79 0.04
CA GLU A 153 9.57 26.62 -0.71
C GLU A 153 10.58 25.79 -1.49
N ARG A 154 11.22 24.81 -0.85
CA ARG A 154 12.19 23.90 -1.49
C ARG A 154 11.57 23.09 -2.64
N CYS A 155 10.35 22.62 -2.48
CA CYS A 155 9.64 21.90 -3.55
C CYS A 155 9.19 22.83 -4.69
N SER A 156 8.85 24.09 -4.40
CA SER A 156 8.45 25.07 -5.42
C SER A 156 9.58 25.48 -6.35
N LEU A 157 10.82 25.52 -5.84
CA LEU A 157 12.02 25.84 -6.63
C LEU A 157 12.44 24.75 -7.61
N SER A 158 11.96 23.52 -7.41
CA SER A 158 12.33 22.34 -8.22
C SER A 158 11.30 21.99 -9.31
N SER A 159 10.41 22.89 -9.67
CA SER A 159 9.44 22.66 -10.77
C SER A 159 10.21 22.31 -12.05
N GLY A 160 10.35 21.01 -12.31
CA GLY A 160 11.12 20.45 -13.42
C GLY A 160 10.57 20.89 -14.77
N SER A 161 11.41 20.81 -15.78
CA SER A 161 11.05 21.07 -17.19
C SER A 161 9.84 20.23 -17.61
N PRO A 162 8.91 20.77 -18.40
CA PRO A 162 7.77 20.02 -18.92
C PRO A 162 8.29 18.79 -19.67
N ILE A 163 7.89 17.62 -19.19
CA ILE A 163 8.22 16.36 -19.88
C ILE A 163 7.23 16.22 -21.03
N THR A 164 7.71 16.27 -22.26
CA THR A 164 6.89 15.97 -23.43
C THR A 164 6.66 14.45 -23.48
N VAL A 165 5.53 14.00 -22.97
CA VAL A 165 5.14 12.59 -22.99
C VAL A 165 4.49 12.29 -24.35
N GLN A 166 5.09 11.39 -25.13
CA GLN A 166 4.47 10.89 -26.36
C GLN A 166 3.55 9.71 -26.05
N SER A 167 2.44 9.57 -26.76
CA SER A 167 1.46 8.49 -26.56
C SER A 167 2.06 7.08 -26.65
N LYS A 168 3.21 6.92 -27.28
CA LYS A 168 3.95 5.65 -27.39
C LYS A 168 4.62 5.22 -26.07
N ASP A 169 4.83 6.15 -25.15
CA ASP A 169 5.55 5.94 -23.88
C ASP A 169 4.60 5.59 -22.72
N LEU A 170 3.30 5.47 -22.99
CA LEU A 170 2.26 5.25 -21.98
C LEU A 170 2.07 3.79 -21.58
N ASN A 171 2.68 2.84 -22.29
CA ASN A 171 2.51 1.43 -21.95
C ASN A 171 3.07 1.13 -20.55
N VAL A 172 2.19 0.67 -19.65
CA VAL A 172 2.44 0.47 -18.20
C VAL A 172 3.55 -0.56 -17.90
N ALA A 173 4.02 -1.31 -18.91
CA ALA A 173 4.85 -2.49 -18.69
C ALA A 173 6.25 -2.22 -18.11
N ASP A 174 6.90 -1.06 -18.29
CA ASP A 174 8.26 -0.86 -17.78
C ASP A 174 8.52 0.47 -17.04
N LYS A 175 8.18 1.59 -17.63
CA LYS A 175 8.28 2.93 -16.99
C LYS A 175 6.99 3.73 -17.17
N GLY A 176 5.97 3.06 -17.69
CA GLY A 176 4.72 3.67 -18.09
C GLY A 176 3.90 4.24 -16.94
N GLN A 177 3.99 3.68 -15.73
CA GLN A 177 3.25 4.21 -14.57
C GLN A 177 3.68 5.64 -14.23
N ARG A 178 4.97 5.95 -14.30
CA ARG A 178 5.48 7.31 -14.08
C ARG A 178 5.05 8.26 -15.20
N ASN A 179 5.20 7.84 -16.46
CA ASN A 179 4.79 8.64 -17.61
C ASN A 179 3.30 8.96 -17.56
N LEU A 180 2.47 7.97 -17.17
CA LEU A 180 1.05 8.18 -16.94
C LEU A 180 0.80 9.18 -15.80
N ALA A 181 1.50 9.04 -14.67
CA ALA A 181 1.37 9.97 -13.54
C ALA A 181 1.68 11.41 -13.95
N THR A 182 2.77 11.61 -14.70
CA THR A 182 3.17 12.92 -15.24
C THR A 182 2.15 13.45 -16.25
N LEU A 183 1.62 12.59 -17.14
CA LEU A 183 0.57 13.00 -18.09
C LEU A 183 -0.70 13.43 -17.37
N ILE A 184 -1.14 12.67 -16.36
CA ILE A 184 -2.30 13.06 -15.54
C ILE A 184 -2.05 14.40 -14.86
N THR A 185 -0.86 14.63 -14.31
CA THR A 185 -0.49 15.92 -13.71
C THR A 185 -0.54 17.05 -14.74
N ALA A 186 -0.05 16.84 -15.96
CA ALA A 186 -0.11 17.84 -17.03
C ALA A 186 -1.56 18.16 -17.46
N ILE A 187 -2.43 17.14 -17.51
CA ILE A 187 -3.87 17.32 -17.75
C ILE A 187 -4.50 18.14 -16.62
N GLU A 188 -4.23 17.78 -15.36
CA GLU A 188 -4.74 18.49 -14.18
C GLU A 188 -4.24 19.95 -14.09
N ARG A 189 -3.09 20.26 -14.68
CA ARG A 189 -2.47 21.60 -14.73
C ARG A 189 -2.87 22.41 -15.95
N GLU A 190 -3.69 21.85 -16.83
CA GLU A 190 -4.08 22.49 -18.09
C GLU A 190 -2.85 22.85 -18.97
N GLU A 191 -1.77 22.04 -18.87
CA GLU A 191 -0.52 22.24 -19.63
C GLU A 191 -0.63 21.73 -21.08
N LEU A 192 -1.61 20.85 -21.36
CA LEU A 192 -1.87 20.32 -22.71
C LEU A 192 -2.79 21.27 -23.49
N ASN A 193 -2.47 21.48 -24.75
CA ASN A 193 -3.34 22.24 -25.62
C ASN A 193 -4.52 21.41 -26.14
N GLU A 194 -5.57 22.07 -26.67
CA GLU A 194 -6.81 21.41 -27.10
C GLU A 194 -6.58 20.40 -28.25
N LYS A 195 -5.54 20.56 -29.07
CA LYS A 195 -5.21 19.60 -30.14
C LYS A 195 -4.66 18.29 -29.55
N GLU A 196 -3.82 18.41 -28.51
CA GLU A 196 -3.25 17.25 -27.80
C GLU A 196 -4.34 16.50 -27.06
N LEU A 197 -5.22 17.19 -26.33
CA LEU A 197 -6.35 16.59 -25.65
C LEU A 197 -7.32 15.91 -26.64
N LYS A 198 -7.60 16.54 -27.77
CA LYS A 198 -8.44 15.95 -28.81
C LYS A 198 -7.80 14.70 -29.38
N SER A 199 -6.52 14.72 -29.69
CA SER A 199 -5.77 13.54 -30.15
C SER A 199 -5.80 12.39 -29.14
N LEU A 200 -5.66 12.70 -27.84
CA LEU A 200 -5.74 11.73 -26.75
C LEU A 200 -7.12 11.07 -26.73
N ARG A 201 -8.20 11.85 -26.79
CA ARG A 201 -9.59 11.36 -26.79
C ARG A 201 -9.88 10.49 -28.03
N GLU A 202 -9.46 10.93 -29.22
CA GLU A 202 -9.65 10.18 -30.47
C GLU A 202 -8.94 8.82 -30.43
N GLN A 203 -7.71 8.76 -29.92
CA GLN A 203 -6.97 7.49 -29.78
C GLN A 203 -7.64 6.58 -28.74
N ALA A 204 -8.08 7.11 -27.61
CA ALA A 204 -8.73 6.35 -26.54
C ALA A 204 -10.11 5.82 -26.98
N GLN A 205 -10.79 6.47 -27.92
CA GLN A 205 -12.10 6.06 -28.41
C GLN A 205 -12.10 4.65 -29.02
N PHE A 206 -11.00 4.24 -29.65
CA PHE A 206 -10.86 2.89 -30.21
C PHE A 206 -10.79 1.80 -29.12
N LEU A 207 -10.47 2.16 -27.86
CA LEU A 207 -10.36 1.26 -26.74
C LEU A 207 -11.61 1.21 -25.85
N THR A 208 -12.64 1.99 -26.16
CA THR A 208 -13.88 2.08 -25.36
C THR A 208 -14.57 0.72 -25.20
N ASN A 209 -14.52 -0.13 -26.23
CA ASN A 209 -15.14 -1.44 -26.22
C ASN A 209 -14.22 -2.57 -25.68
N THR A 210 -13.02 -2.25 -25.22
CA THR A 210 -12.04 -3.24 -24.74
C THR A 210 -11.51 -2.92 -23.35
N VAL A 211 -11.68 -1.68 -22.89
CA VAL A 211 -11.27 -1.22 -21.55
C VAL A 211 -12.47 -0.53 -20.88
N PRO A 212 -13.34 -1.29 -20.21
CA PRO A 212 -14.50 -0.72 -19.54
C PRO A 212 -14.10 0.14 -18.35
N VAL A 213 -14.96 1.11 -18.03
CA VAL A 213 -14.82 2.00 -16.87
C VAL A 213 -15.91 1.70 -15.88
N LEU A 214 -15.52 1.26 -14.69
CA LEU A 214 -16.40 1.04 -13.54
C LEU A 214 -16.51 2.31 -12.71
N GLY A 215 -17.70 2.82 -12.49
CA GLY A 215 -17.99 3.96 -11.61
C GLY A 215 -18.54 3.52 -10.27
N ILE A 216 -17.90 3.93 -9.17
CA ILE A 216 -18.35 3.64 -7.80
C ILE A 216 -18.76 4.95 -7.14
N THR A 217 -20.06 5.12 -6.90
CA THR A 217 -20.59 6.30 -6.22
C THR A 217 -21.51 5.89 -5.07
N GLY A 218 -21.93 6.84 -4.26
CA GLY A 218 -22.84 6.56 -3.13
C GLY A 218 -22.63 7.50 -1.96
N THR A 219 -23.44 7.32 -0.93
CA THR A 219 -23.47 8.22 0.23
C THR A 219 -22.15 8.29 1.00
N GLY A 220 -21.90 9.42 1.63
CA GLY A 220 -20.78 9.61 2.54
C GLY A 220 -20.80 8.58 3.67
N GLY A 221 -19.65 7.94 3.90
CA GLY A 221 -19.55 6.91 4.94
C GLY A 221 -20.18 5.55 4.60
N ALA A 222 -20.71 5.34 3.38
CA ALA A 222 -21.24 4.04 2.97
C ALA A 222 -20.19 2.92 2.88
N GLY A 223 -18.90 3.28 2.87
CA GLY A 223 -17.79 2.31 2.80
C GLY A 223 -17.39 1.99 1.36
N LYS A 224 -17.54 2.96 0.44
CA LYS A 224 -17.12 2.83 -0.97
C LYS A 224 -15.70 2.36 -1.10
N SER A 225 -14.72 3.05 -0.49
CA SER A 225 -13.30 2.70 -0.59
C SER A 225 -12.99 1.30 -0.03
N SER A 226 -13.70 0.86 1.01
CA SER A 226 -13.57 -0.53 1.51
C SER A 226 -14.15 -1.54 0.52
N LEU A 227 -15.29 -1.21 -0.11
CA LEU A 227 -15.88 -2.06 -1.15
C LEU A 227 -15.00 -2.08 -2.40
N THR A 228 -14.46 -0.93 -2.80
CA THR A 228 -13.50 -0.82 -3.92
C THR A 228 -12.28 -1.71 -3.69
N ASP A 229 -11.68 -1.65 -2.50
CA ASP A 229 -10.53 -2.50 -2.12
C ASP A 229 -10.89 -3.99 -2.18
N GLU A 230 -12.05 -4.36 -1.65
CA GLU A 230 -12.52 -5.75 -1.68
C GLU A 230 -12.89 -6.23 -3.10
N LEU A 231 -13.42 -5.37 -3.96
CA LEU A 231 -13.65 -5.70 -5.38
C LEU A 231 -12.32 -5.88 -6.13
N ILE A 232 -11.34 -4.97 -5.94
CA ILE A 232 -10.00 -5.12 -6.52
C ILE A 232 -9.37 -6.43 -6.05
N ARG A 233 -9.52 -6.78 -4.79
CA ARG A 233 -9.05 -8.07 -4.25
C ARG A 233 -9.68 -9.25 -4.96
N ARG A 234 -11.02 -9.22 -5.23
CA ARG A 234 -11.71 -10.29 -5.98
C ARG A 234 -11.21 -10.38 -7.41
N PHE A 235 -11.05 -9.24 -8.10
CA PHE A 235 -10.47 -9.23 -9.46
C PHE A 235 -9.08 -9.86 -9.48
N ARG A 236 -8.22 -9.53 -8.53
CA ARG A 236 -6.88 -10.09 -8.41
C ARG A 236 -6.89 -11.59 -8.15
N GLN A 237 -7.70 -12.04 -7.17
CA GLN A 237 -7.82 -13.46 -6.82
C GLN A 237 -8.41 -14.28 -7.96
N ASP A 238 -9.48 -13.79 -8.57
CA ASP A 238 -10.21 -14.50 -9.62
C ASP A 238 -9.41 -14.62 -10.92
N SER A 239 -8.62 -13.59 -11.26
CA SER A 239 -7.75 -13.58 -12.43
C SER A 239 -6.32 -14.08 -12.16
N ALA A 240 -6.01 -14.58 -10.96
CA ALA A 240 -4.65 -14.92 -10.53
C ALA A 240 -3.64 -13.79 -10.81
N ASP A 241 -4.01 -12.55 -10.46
CA ASP A 241 -3.23 -11.33 -10.66
C ASP A 241 -2.89 -10.99 -12.14
N GLN A 242 -3.62 -11.55 -13.11
CA GLN A 242 -3.36 -11.29 -14.54
C GLN A 242 -3.89 -9.93 -15.00
N LEU A 243 -5.01 -9.47 -14.44
CA LEU A 243 -5.64 -8.21 -14.83
C LEU A 243 -4.82 -7.00 -14.40
N LYS A 244 -4.70 -6.04 -15.32
CA LYS A 244 -4.13 -4.71 -15.05
C LYS A 244 -5.26 -3.73 -14.77
N ILE A 245 -5.29 -3.19 -13.55
CA ILE A 245 -6.38 -2.32 -13.09
C ILE A 245 -5.85 -0.94 -12.76
N GLY A 246 -6.46 0.08 -13.36
CA GLY A 246 -6.22 1.48 -13.01
C GLY A 246 -7.32 2.02 -12.10
N VAL A 247 -6.97 2.63 -10.99
CA VAL A 247 -7.91 3.17 -10.00
C VAL A 247 -7.76 4.69 -9.91
N LEU A 248 -8.86 5.40 -10.08
CA LEU A 248 -8.96 6.85 -9.88
C LEU A 248 -9.85 7.11 -8.66
N ALA A 249 -9.29 7.64 -7.59
CA ALA A 249 -10.04 8.05 -6.41
C ALA A 249 -10.20 9.58 -6.41
N ILE A 250 -11.45 10.05 -6.41
CA ILE A 250 -11.74 11.49 -6.40
C ILE A 250 -12.00 11.93 -4.97
N ASP A 251 -11.19 12.85 -4.47
CA ASP A 251 -11.26 13.41 -3.12
C ASP A 251 -11.67 14.90 -3.12
N PRO A 252 -12.45 15.35 -2.12
CA PRO A 252 -12.89 16.73 -2.07
C PRO A 252 -11.77 17.68 -1.67
N THR A 253 -11.62 18.77 -2.42
CA THR A 253 -10.69 19.86 -2.10
C THR A 253 -11.33 20.85 -1.12
N ARG A 254 -10.56 21.32 -0.14
CA ARG A 254 -11.04 22.33 0.81
C ARG A 254 -11.23 23.68 0.13
N ARG A 255 -12.45 24.18 0.10
CA ARG A 255 -12.79 25.47 -0.54
C ARG A 255 -12.02 26.67 0.04
N LYS A 256 -11.69 26.64 1.35
CA LYS A 256 -11.00 27.75 2.04
C LYS A 256 -9.52 27.84 1.74
N THR A 257 -8.83 26.70 1.63
CA THR A 257 -7.34 26.66 1.54
C THR A 257 -6.82 26.16 0.20
N GLY A 258 -7.66 25.52 -0.61
CA GLY A 258 -7.25 24.86 -1.85
C GLY A 258 -6.52 23.53 -1.65
N GLY A 259 -6.15 23.18 -0.41
CA GLY A 259 -5.52 21.90 -0.10
C GLY A 259 -6.50 20.74 -0.02
N ALA A 260 -6.02 19.55 -0.23
CA ALA A 260 -6.81 18.31 -0.13
C ALA A 260 -6.13 17.29 0.78
N LEU A 261 -6.92 16.45 1.43
CA LEU A 261 -6.46 15.18 1.96
C LEU A 261 -6.91 14.11 0.98
N LEU A 262 -5.96 13.56 0.25
CA LEU A 262 -6.15 12.47 -0.69
C LEU A 262 -5.99 11.16 0.10
N GLY A 263 -7.05 10.77 0.80
CA GLY A 263 -6.97 9.83 1.92
C GLY A 263 -7.47 8.42 1.62
N ASP A 264 -8.02 8.14 0.46
CA ASP A 264 -8.62 6.83 0.19
C ASP A 264 -7.57 5.72 0.08
N ARG A 265 -6.37 6.03 -0.41
CA ARG A 265 -5.24 5.09 -0.49
C ARG A 265 -4.90 4.41 0.85
N ILE A 266 -5.03 5.09 1.98
CA ILE A 266 -4.75 4.55 3.32
C ILE A 266 -5.64 3.35 3.67
N ARG A 267 -6.83 3.28 3.06
CA ARG A 267 -7.84 2.25 3.32
C ARG A 267 -7.76 1.07 2.36
N MET A 268 -7.00 1.21 1.28
CA MET A 268 -6.89 0.20 0.23
C MET A 268 -5.60 -0.59 0.39
N ASN A 269 -5.72 -1.90 0.56
CA ASN A 269 -4.59 -2.82 0.70
C ASN A 269 -4.36 -3.65 -0.58
N ALA A 270 -5.40 -3.88 -1.37
CA ALA A 270 -5.32 -4.67 -2.60
C ALA A 270 -4.56 -3.95 -3.73
N ILE A 271 -4.30 -2.64 -3.59
CA ILE A 271 -3.61 -1.81 -4.60
C ILE A 271 -2.09 -2.02 -4.66
N TYR A 272 -1.48 -2.63 -3.64
CA TYR A 272 -0.02 -2.86 -3.62
C TYR A 272 0.36 -4.09 -4.46
N HIS A 273 0.27 -3.94 -5.78
CA HIS A 273 0.66 -4.96 -6.74
C HIS A 273 1.13 -4.30 -8.05
N PRO A 274 2.12 -4.86 -8.77
CA PRO A 274 2.64 -4.27 -10.01
C PRO A 274 1.60 -4.01 -11.10
N ASN A 275 0.55 -4.83 -11.17
CA ASN A 275 -0.55 -4.70 -12.14
C ASN A 275 -1.65 -3.72 -11.68
N ILE A 276 -1.49 -3.09 -10.51
CA ILE A 276 -2.46 -2.11 -10.02
C ILE A 276 -1.80 -0.72 -10.00
N TYR A 277 -2.44 0.22 -10.65
CA TYR A 277 -2.08 1.64 -10.59
C TYR A 277 -3.18 2.40 -9.86
N MET A 278 -2.84 3.30 -8.96
CA MET A 278 -3.81 4.18 -8.31
C MET A 278 -3.35 5.64 -8.39
N ARG A 279 -4.31 6.52 -8.69
CA ARG A 279 -4.11 7.96 -8.68
C ARG A 279 -5.25 8.64 -7.94
N SER A 280 -4.91 9.52 -7.03
CA SER A 280 -5.86 10.37 -6.32
C SER A 280 -6.05 11.70 -7.07
N ILE A 281 -7.30 12.11 -7.24
CA ILE A 281 -7.67 13.33 -7.97
C ILE A 281 -8.43 14.27 -7.04
N GLY A 282 -8.01 15.53 -6.96
CA GLY A 282 -8.73 16.56 -6.21
C GLY A 282 -9.86 17.19 -7.03
N THR A 283 -11.02 17.47 -6.43
CA THR A 283 -12.15 18.16 -7.13
C THR A 283 -11.83 19.60 -7.52
N ARG A 284 -10.85 20.25 -6.88
CA ARG A 284 -10.29 21.61 -7.20
C ARG A 284 -11.33 22.66 -7.55
N GLY A 285 -12.46 22.67 -6.83
CA GLY A 285 -13.50 23.69 -7.00
C GLY A 285 -14.50 23.42 -8.12
N ALA A 286 -14.53 22.18 -8.66
CA ALA A 286 -15.64 21.72 -9.49
C ALA A 286 -16.99 21.94 -8.78
N VAL A 287 -18.01 22.31 -9.54
CA VAL A 287 -19.37 22.55 -8.99
C VAL A 287 -20.02 21.25 -8.54
N GLY A 288 -19.61 20.11 -9.14
CA GLY A 288 -20.05 18.75 -8.81
C GLY A 288 -18.99 17.92 -8.07
N GLU A 289 -19.25 16.63 -7.94
CA GLU A 289 -18.32 15.66 -7.34
C GLU A 289 -17.17 15.25 -8.29
N VAL A 290 -17.26 15.60 -9.57
CA VAL A 290 -16.40 15.12 -10.64
C VAL A 290 -15.62 16.28 -11.25
N PRO A 291 -14.29 16.21 -11.38
CA PRO A 291 -13.48 17.24 -12.06
C PRO A 291 -13.72 17.23 -13.58
N GLU A 292 -13.66 18.40 -14.22
CA GLU A 292 -13.84 18.55 -15.67
C GLU A 292 -12.79 17.75 -16.48
N SER A 293 -11.61 17.57 -15.93
CA SER A 293 -10.50 16.83 -16.55
C SER A 293 -10.69 15.30 -16.56
N LEU A 294 -11.76 14.75 -15.92
CA LEU A 294 -11.91 13.31 -15.75
C LEU A 294 -11.96 12.56 -17.08
N THR A 295 -12.62 13.10 -18.11
CA THR A 295 -12.67 12.48 -19.45
C THR A 295 -11.28 12.27 -20.05
N ASP A 296 -10.40 13.26 -19.91
CA ASP A 296 -9.04 13.22 -20.46
C ASP A 296 -8.16 12.26 -19.65
N ILE A 297 -8.33 12.23 -18.32
CA ILE A 297 -7.64 11.31 -17.43
C ILE A 297 -8.05 9.86 -17.74
N ILE A 298 -9.34 9.58 -17.91
CA ILE A 298 -9.83 8.24 -18.32
C ILE A 298 -9.26 7.86 -19.71
N SER A 299 -9.19 8.81 -20.64
CA SER A 299 -8.58 8.58 -21.95
C SER A 299 -7.10 8.19 -21.83
N ALA A 300 -6.34 8.88 -20.98
CA ALA A 300 -4.95 8.54 -20.70
C ALA A 300 -4.82 7.14 -20.06
N MET A 301 -5.72 6.80 -19.13
CA MET A 301 -5.75 5.48 -18.49
C MET A 301 -6.01 4.36 -19.51
N ARG A 302 -7.01 4.52 -20.39
CA ARG A 302 -7.31 3.54 -21.45
C ARG A 302 -6.10 3.28 -22.35
N LEU A 303 -5.36 4.33 -22.73
CA LEU A 303 -4.16 4.22 -23.57
C LEU A 303 -2.96 3.60 -22.87
N SER A 304 -3.00 3.52 -21.53
CA SER A 304 -1.89 3.00 -20.73
C SER A 304 -1.88 1.47 -20.59
N GLY A 305 -2.78 0.75 -21.28
CA GLY A 305 -2.80 -0.71 -21.35
C GLY A 305 -3.38 -1.38 -20.09
N PHE A 306 -4.31 -0.72 -19.39
CA PHE A 306 -5.15 -1.34 -18.37
C PHE A 306 -6.28 -2.13 -19.03
N ASP A 307 -6.69 -3.21 -18.36
CA ASP A 307 -7.85 -4.02 -18.76
C ASP A 307 -9.16 -3.45 -18.16
N LEU A 308 -9.06 -2.76 -17.02
CA LEU A 308 -10.17 -2.16 -16.31
C LEU A 308 -9.75 -0.83 -15.68
N VAL A 309 -10.61 0.18 -15.80
CA VAL A 309 -10.48 1.44 -15.05
C VAL A 309 -11.60 1.54 -14.02
N VAL A 310 -11.25 1.83 -12.76
CA VAL A 310 -12.19 2.03 -11.66
C VAL A 310 -12.15 3.49 -11.25
N VAL A 311 -13.29 4.15 -11.18
CA VAL A 311 -13.42 5.55 -10.73
C VAL A 311 -14.31 5.59 -9.48
N GLU A 312 -13.75 6.04 -8.37
CA GLU A 312 -14.49 6.23 -7.11
C GLU A 312 -14.77 7.71 -6.85
N THR A 313 -16.01 8.07 -6.54
CA THR A 313 -16.40 9.45 -6.21
C THR A 313 -16.34 9.72 -4.70
N PRO A 314 -16.21 10.98 -4.26
CA PRO A 314 -16.10 11.33 -2.84
C PRO A 314 -17.37 11.05 -2.02
N GLY A 315 -18.55 10.98 -2.63
CA GLY A 315 -19.80 10.69 -1.93
C GLY A 315 -20.28 11.85 -1.04
N ILE A 316 -20.42 13.01 -1.61
CA ILE A 316 -20.80 14.23 -0.88
C ILE A 316 -22.33 14.44 -0.87
N GLY A 317 -23.08 13.81 -1.77
CA GLY A 317 -24.53 14.00 -1.93
C GLY A 317 -25.35 12.70 -2.02
N GLN A 318 -26.68 12.82 -1.86
CA GLN A 318 -27.63 11.71 -2.04
C GLN A 318 -28.09 11.53 -3.49
N GLY A 319 -27.91 12.54 -4.35
CA GLY A 319 -28.52 12.62 -5.67
C GLY A 319 -27.55 12.92 -6.80
N ASP A 320 -26.23 12.75 -6.60
CA ASP A 320 -25.26 13.13 -7.65
C ASP A 320 -25.00 11.98 -8.61
N ALA A 321 -25.69 12.02 -9.77
CA ALA A 321 -25.44 11.15 -10.92
C ALA A 321 -24.30 11.69 -11.83
N GLY A 322 -23.51 12.64 -11.35
CA GLY A 322 -22.46 13.33 -12.13
C GLY A 322 -21.38 12.42 -12.71
N ILE A 323 -21.21 11.20 -12.15
CA ILE A 323 -20.26 10.21 -12.68
C ILE A 323 -20.78 9.47 -13.92
N VAL A 324 -22.10 9.36 -14.08
CA VAL A 324 -22.73 8.50 -15.10
C VAL A 324 -22.22 8.77 -16.52
N PRO A 325 -22.03 10.02 -16.98
CA PRO A 325 -21.54 10.29 -18.33
C PRO A 325 -20.10 9.80 -18.60
N TYR A 326 -19.34 9.45 -17.57
CA TYR A 326 -17.91 9.13 -17.67
C TYR A 326 -17.61 7.64 -17.57
N VAL A 327 -18.60 6.81 -17.19
CA VAL A 327 -18.39 5.39 -16.86
C VAL A 327 -19.32 4.48 -17.67
N ASP A 328 -18.86 3.25 -17.89
CA ASP A 328 -19.62 2.25 -18.65
C ASP A 328 -20.52 1.40 -17.76
N VAL A 329 -20.12 1.19 -16.51
CA VAL A 329 -20.88 0.43 -15.49
C VAL A 329 -20.92 1.25 -14.19
N PRO A 330 -21.97 2.04 -13.97
CA PRO A 330 -22.16 2.75 -12.71
C PRO A 330 -22.75 1.84 -11.63
N ILE A 331 -22.10 1.79 -10.45
CA ILE A 331 -22.62 1.12 -9.26
C ILE A 331 -22.88 2.14 -8.15
N TYR A 332 -23.97 1.89 -7.41
CA TYR A 332 -24.35 2.73 -6.29
C TYR A 332 -24.19 2.00 -4.96
N VAL A 333 -23.45 2.62 -4.03
CA VAL A 333 -23.17 2.06 -2.70
C VAL A 333 -23.89 2.87 -1.63
N MET A 334 -24.73 2.21 -0.86
CA MET A 334 -25.52 2.84 0.20
C MET A 334 -25.45 2.02 1.50
N THR A 335 -25.98 2.56 2.57
CA THR A 335 -26.16 1.84 3.84
C THR A 335 -27.66 1.69 4.14
N PRO A 336 -28.02 0.74 5.03
CA PRO A 336 -29.43 0.47 5.35
C PRO A 336 -30.23 1.71 5.81
N GLU A 337 -29.56 2.68 6.42
CA GLU A 337 -30.20 3.91 6.93
C GLU A 337 -30.81 4.76 5.82
N PHE A 338 -30.34 4.63 4.59
CA PHE A 338 -30.88 5.34 3.41
C PHE A 338 -31.89 4.50 2.63
N GLY A 339 -32.21 3.29 3.07
CA GLY A 339 -33.12 2.37 2.42
C GLY A 339 -34.61 2.61 2.67
N ALA A 340 -34.99 3.63 3.46
CA ALA A 340 -36.39 3.96 3.68
C ALA A 340 -37.05 4.49 2.40
N GLN A 341 -38.26 4.04 2.07
CA GLN A 341 -38.97 4.33 0.83
C GLN A 341 -39.00 5.82 0.47
N SER A 342 -39.28 6.71 1.43
CA SER A 342 -39.30 8.17 1.22
C SER A 342 -37.93 8.79 0.92
N GLN A 343 -36.85 8.10 1.21
CA GLN A 343 -35.49 8.53 0.88
C GLN A 343 -35.07 8.01 -0.50
N LEU A 344 -35.50 6.80 -0.86
CA LEU A 344 -35.16 6.17 -2.14
C LEU A 344 -35.63 6.97 -3.35
N GLU A 345 -36.80 7.60 -3.25
CA GLU A 345 -37.36 8.46 -4.30
C GLU A 345 -36.53 9.74 -4.59
N LYS A 346 -35.58 10.07 -3.69
CA LYS A 346 -34.69 11.24 -3.82
C LYS A 346 -33.27 10.87 -4.32
N ILE A 347 -33.04 9.60 -4.62
CA ILE A 347 -31.74 9.10 -5.03
C ILE A 347 -31.73 8.91 -6.54
N ASP A 348 -31.34 9.94 -7.27
CA ASP A 348 -31.29 9.93 -8.74
C ASP A 348 -30.42 8.78 -9.30
N MET A 349 -29.38 8.39 -8.56
CA MET A 349 -28.50 7.28 -8.97
C MET A 349 -29.19 5.93 -9.11
N LEU A 350 -30.34 5.71 -8.45
CA LEU A 350 -31.10 4.47 -8.62
C LEU A 350 -31.71 4.30 -10.01
N ASP A 351 -31.82 5.40 -10.78
CA ASP A 351 -32.31 5.37 -12.16
C ASP A 351 -31.20 4.90 -13.15
N TYR A 352 -29.94 5.14 -12.78
CA TYR A 352 -28.79 4.90 -13.66
C TYR A 352 -27.92 3.72 -13.24
N ALA A 353 -27.99 3.31 -11.97
CA ALA A 353 -27.12 2.25 -11.45
C ALA A 353 -27.42 0.90 -12.12
N GLU A 354 -26.38 0.29 -12.68
CA GLU A 354 -26.45 -1.09 -13.19
C GLU A 354 -26.51 -2.10 -12.02
N LEU A 355 -25.91 -1.75 -10.88
CA LEU A 355 -25.86 -2.58 -9.69
C LEU A 355 -25.91 -1.70 -8.43
N VAL A 356 -26.66 -2.13 -7.42
CA VAL A 356 -26.74 -1.45 -6.12
C VAL A 356 -26.17 -2.35 -5.04
N VAL A 357 -25.30 -1.79 -4.19
CA VAL A 357 -24.74 -2.51 -3.03
C VAL A 357 -25.17 -1.82 -1.74
N ILE A 358 -25.90 -2.54 -0.91
CA ILE A 358 -26.24 -2.14 0.46
C ILE A 358 -25.12 -2.66 1.36
N ASN A 359 -24.16 -1.80 1.66
CA ASN A 359 -23.03 -2.14 2.51
C ASN A 359 -23.37 -1.96 4.00
N LYS A 360 -22.55 -2.56 4.87
CA LYS A 360 -22.80 -2.65 6.33
C LYS A 360 -24.12 -3.40 6.62
N PHE A 361 -24.29 -4.51 5.94
CA PHE A 361 -25.51 -5.31 5.98
C PHE A 361 -25.77 -5.96 7.35
N ASP A 362 -24.77 -5.98 8.23
CA ASP A 362 -24.84 -6.35 9.66
C ASP A 362 -25.70 -5.41 10.50
N ARG A 363 -26.10 -4.24 9.95
CA ARG A 363 -26.89 -3.27 10.69
C ARG A 363 -28.37 -3.61 10.71
N LYS A 364 -29.04 -3.20 11.79
CA LYS A 364 -30.47 -3.40 11.94
C LYS A 364 -31.25 -2.74 10.80
N GLY A 365 -32.22 -3.45 10.24
CA GLY A 365 -33.09 -2.98 9.15
C GLY A 365 -32.52 -3.22 7.75
N SER A 366 -31.43 -3.96 7.60
CA SER A 366 -30.80 -4.24 6.31
C SER A 366 -31.68 -5.04 5.36
N GLU A 367 -32.40 -6.05 5.86
CA GLU A 367 -33.32 -6.84 5.06
C GLU A 367 -34.54 -6.04 4.57
N ASP A 368 -35.04 -5.10 5.40
CA ASP A 368 -36.12 -4.22 5.01
C ASP A 368 -35.65 -3.25 3.92
N ALA A 369 -34.46 -2.64 4.12
CA ALA A 369 -33.82 -1.78 3.13
C ALA A 369 -33.61 -2.52 1.80
N TYR A 370 -33.14 -3.76 1.84
CA TYR A 370 -32.93 -4.59 0.66
C TYR A 370 -34.23 -4.76 -0.13
N ARG A 371 -35.31 -5.15 0.53
CA ARG A 371 -36.63 -5.32 -0.10
C ARG A 371 -37.16 -4.04 -0.71
N ASP A 372 -37.01 -2.91 -0.02
CA ASP A 372 -37.49 -1.62 -0.49
C ASP A 372 -36.66 -1.09 -1.67
N VAL A 373 -35.32 -1.28 -1.65
CA VAL A 373 -34.46 -0.94 -2.78
C VAL A 373 -34.77 -1.80 -4.00
N CYS A 374 -34.96 -3.12 -3.84
CA CYS A 374 -35.39 -4.00 -4.93
C CYS A 374 -36.69 -3.52 -5.58
N LYS A 375 -37.68 -3.18 -4.78
CA LYS A 375 -38.95 -2.64 -5.29
C LYS A 375 -38.76 -1.30 -6.00
N GLN A 376 -37.93 -0.42 -5.49
CA GLN A 376 -37.63 0.86 -6.11
C GLN A 376 -36.93 0.68 -7.45
N MET A 377 -35.92 -0.17 -7.53
CA MET A 377 -35.22 -0.47 -8.79
C MET A 377 -36.18 -1.11 -9.82
N GLN A 378 -37.06 -2.02 -9.38
CA GLN A 378 -38.08 -2.59 -10.25
C GLN A 378 -38.98 -1.51 -10.87
N ARG A 379 -39.41 -0.52 -10.07
CA ARG A 379 -40.21 0.62 -10.52
C ARG A 379 -39.45 1.50 -11.51
N ASN A 380 -38.20 1.88 -11.17
CA ASN A 380 -37.39 2.75 -12.00
C ASN A 380 -37.04 2.13 -13.36
N ARG A 381 -36.89 0.79 -13.40
CA ARG A 381 -36.65 0.03 -14.63
C ARG A 381 -37.89 -0.39 -15.38
N GLU A 382 -39.09 -0.07 -14.85
CA GLU A 382 -40.38 -0.53 -15.37
C GLU A 382 -40.49 -2.05 -15.56
N ALA A 383 -39.70 -2.83 -14.76
CA ALA A 383 -39.57 -4.27 -14.88
C ALA A 383 -40.71 -5.03 -14.16
N TRP A 384 -41.95 -4.70 -14.45
CA TRP A 384 -43.15 -5.22 -13.76
C TRP A 384 -43.35 -6.74 -13.94
N SER A 385 -42.75 -7.31 -14.97
CA SER A 385 -42.84 -8.77 -15.23
C SER A 385 -41.81 -9.58 -14.40
N GLU A 386 -40.85 -8.93 -13.78
CA GLU A 386 -39.81 -9.57 -12.99
C GLU A 386 -40.14 -9.51 -11.50
N LEU A 387 -39.59 -10.43 -10.71
CA LEU A 387 -39.72 -10.37 -9.25
C LEU A 387 -38.79 -9.27 -8.69
N PRO A 388 -39.18 -8.55 -7.63
CA PRO A 388 -38.32 -7.56 -6.99
C PRO A 388 -36.96 -8.15 -6.60
N ASP A 389 -36.93 -9.40 -6.12
CA ASP A 389 -35.70 -10.08 -5.70
C ASP A 389 -34.76 -10.45 -6.87
N SER A 390 -35.23 -10.32 -8.14
CA SER A 390 -34.36 -10.51 -9.32
C SER A 390 -33.54 -9.25 -9.66
N MET A 391 -33.89 -8.10 -9.10
CA MET A 391 -33.16 -6.86 -9.33
C MET A 391 -31.69 -6.97 -8.88
N PRO A 392 -30.75 -6.26 -9.54
CA PRO A 392 -29.32 -6.34 -9.23
C PRO A 392 -28.96 -5.55 -7.97
N VAL A 393 -29.50 -5.99 -6.83
CA VAL A 393 -29.26 -5.44 -5.50
C VAL A 393 -28.53 -6.51 -4.67
N PHE A 394 -27.48 -6.10 -3.96
CA PHE A 394 -26.67 -6.98 -3.14
C PHE A 394 -26.44 -6.38 -1.75
N GLY A 395 -26.47 -7.23 -0.72
CA GLY A 395 -26.12 -6.87 0.64
C GLY A 395 -24.70 -7.31 0.97
N SER A 396 -23.84 -6.40 1.43
CA SER A 396 -22.44 -6.69 1.70
C SER A 396 -21.95 -6.18 3.06
N ILE A 397 -20.90 -6.79 3.58
CA ILE A 397 -20.16 -6.32 4.76
C ILE A 397 -18.69 -6.18 4.34
N ALA A 398 -18.36 -5.11 3.61
CA ALA A 398 -17.02 -4.90 3.06
C ALA A 398 -15.91 -4.79 4.12
N SER A 399 -16.24 -4.66 5.40
CA SER A 399 -15.29 -4.72 6.51
C SER A 399 -14.94 -6.15 6.94
N HIS A 400 -15.71 -7.15 6.50
CA HIS A 400 -15.46 -8.54 6.82
C HIS A 400 -14.53 -9.16 5.77
N PHE A 401 -13.56 -9.94 6.27
CA PHE A 401 -12.68 -10.70 5.39
C PHE A 401 -13.49 -11.76 4.62
N ASN A 402 -13.30 -11.80 3.30
CA ASN A 402 -13.92 -12.77 2.40
C ASN A 402 -15.45 -12.85 2.49
N ASP A 403 -16.11 -11.70 2.61
CA ASP A 403 -17.57 -11.61 2.65
C ASP A 403 -18.22 -12.18 1.37
N ASP A 404 -19.18 -13.07 1.54
CA ASP A 404 -19.89 -13.74 0.45
C ASP A 404 -20.84 -12.79 -0.29
N GLY A 405 -21.41 -11.79 0.39
CA GLY A 405 -22.21 -10.72 -0.22
C GLY A 405 -21.36 -9.86 -1.18
N VAL A 406 -20.14 -9.52 -0.81
CA VAL A 406 -19.19 -8.84 -1.72
C VAL A 406 -18.84 -9.74 -2.90
N THR A 407 -18.63 -11.04 -2.68
CA THR A 407 -18.34 -12.00 -3.76
C THR A 407 -19.51 -12.12 -4.74
N ALA A 408 -20.75 -12.14 -4.23
CA ALA A 408 -21.95 -12.17 -5.05
C ALA A 408 -22.07 -10.90 -5.92
N ALA A 409 -21.86 -9.73 -5.32
CA ALA A 409 -21.85 -8.45 -6.06
C ALA A 409 -20.74 -8.43 -7.11
N TYR A 410 -19.54 -8.92 -6.79
CA TYR A 410 -18.42 -9.05 -7.72
C TYR A 410 -18.76 -9.94 -8.92
N GLN A 411 -19.35 -11.12 -8.70
CA GLN A 411 -19.67 -12.06 -9.78
C GLN A 411 -20.72 -11.50 -10.74
N GLU A 412 -21.69 -10.72 -10.26
CA GLU A 412 -22.63 -10.03 -11.14
C GLU A 412 -21.96 -8.87 -11.88
N LEU A 413 -21.13 -8.08 -11.18
CA LEU A 413 -20.36 -7.00 -11.77
C LEU A 413 -19.41 -7.51 -12.87
N LEU A 414 -18.76 -8.65 -12.68
CA LEU A 414 -17.88 -9.27 -13.67
C LEU A 414 -18.63 -9.55 -14.98
N LYS A 415 -19.86 -10.10 -14.91
CA LYS A 415 -20.68 -10.34 -16.11
C LYS A 415 -21.00 -9.04 -16.86
N LEU A 416 -21.33 -7.99 -16.11
CA LEU A 416 -21.63 -6.67 -16.69
C LEU A 416 -20.38 -6.08 -17.38
N LEU A 417 -19.22 -6.16 -16.74
CA LEU A 417 -17.96 -5.67 -17.31
C LEU A 417 -17.51 -6.47 -18.53
N GLN A 418 -17.67 -7.79 -18.50
CA GLN A 418 -17.36 -8.65 -19.66
C GLN A 418 -18.30 -8.35 -20.85
N ALA A 419 -19.56 -8.05 -20.59
CA ALA A 419 -20.48 -7.58 -21.63
C ALA A 419 -20.10 -6.20 -22.20
N ARG A 420 -19.31 -5.42 -21.47
CA ARG A 420 -18.77 -4.11 -21.90
C ARG A 420 -17.33 -4.16 -22.39
N GLY A 421 -16.76 -5.35 -22.58
CA GLY A 421 -15.46 -5.56 -23.23
C GLY A 421 -14.29 -5.93 -22.33
N LEU A 422 -14.52 -6.16 -21.03
CA LEU A 422 -13.47 -6.73 -20.17
C LEU A 422 -13.04 -8.10 -20.73
N CYS A 423 -11.73 -8.30 -20.84
CA CYS A 423 -11.19 -9.55 -21.33
C CYS A 423 -11.64 -10.75 -20.49
N GLN A 424 -11.81 -11.90 -21.18
CA GLN A 424 -12.09 -13.17 -20.51
C GLN A 424 -10.81 -13.70 -19.87
N PHE A 425 -10.93 -14.29 -18.70
CA PHE A 425 -9.83 -14.94 -17.97
C PHE A 425 -10.36 -16.18 -17.24
N ASP A 426 -9.45 -17.07 -16.83
CA ASP A 426 -9.80 -18.24 -16.05
C ASP A 426 -10.21 -17.82 -14.64
N GLN A 427 -11.45 -18.13 -14.25
CA GLN A 427 -12.00 -17.76 -12.95
C GLN A 427 -11.62 -18.77 -11.90
N HIS A 428 -11.11 -18.28 -10.76
CA HIS A 428 -10.65 -19.09 -9.63
C HIS A 428 -11.55 -18.99 -8.40
N LEU A 429 -12.46 -18.00 -8.35
CA LEU A 429 -13.40 -17.84 -7.25
C LEU A 429 -14.61 -18.77 -7.43
N GLU A 430 -14.96 -19.50 -6.38
CA GLU A 430 -16.15 -20.35 -6.38
C GLU A 430 -17.42 -19.50 -6.53
N PRO A 431 -18.41 -19.98 -7.33
CA PRO A 431 -19.69 -19.30 -7.45
C PRO A 431 -20.45 -19.29 -6.12
N VAL A 432 -21.00 -18.14 -5.74
CA VAL A 432 -21.89 -18.01 -4.58
C VAL A 432 -23.33 -17.86 -5.01
N SER A 433 -24.26 -18.48 -4.27
CA SER A 433 -25.69 -18.45 -4.56
C SER A 433 -26.46 -17.39 -3.75
N CYS A 434 -25.81 -16.75 -2.77
CA CYS A 434 -26.41 -15.70 -1.96
C CYS A 434 -26.40 -14.36 -2.70
N ARG A 435 -27.33 -13.46 -2.33
CA ARG A 435 -27.34 -12.06 -2.76
C ARG A 435 -27.04 -11.10 -1.60
N MET A 436 -27.03 -11.62 -0.40
CA MET A 436 -26.79 -10.88 0.83
C MET A 436 -25.72 -11.61 1.64
N SER A 437 -24.92 -10.87 2.37
CA SER A 437 -23.96 -11.44 3.31
C SER A 437 -24.66 -12.37 4.27
N SER A 438 -24.17 -13.61 4.34
CA SER A 438 -24.75 -14.67 5.20
C SER A 438 -24.17 -14.63 6.62
N GLU A 439 -23.25 -13.73 6.93
CA GLU A 439 -22.45 -13.71 8.17
C GLU A 439 -21.71 -15.03 8.48
N LYS A 440 -21.80 -15.99 7.56
CA LYS A 440 -21.21 -17.34 7.70
C LYS A 440 -19.86 -17.48 7.01
N SER A 441 -19.30 -16.38 6.49
CA SER A 441 -18.00 -16.45 5.83
C SER A 441 -16.94 -16.94 6.83
N SER A 442 -16.40 -18.12 6.56
CA SER A 442 -15.30 -18.64 7.35
C SER A 442 -14.10 -17.70 7.16
N VAL A 443 -13.58 -17.15 8.27
CA VAL A 443 -12.34 -16.33 8.25
C VAL A 443 -11.18 -17.15 7.67
N VAL A 444 -11.27 -18.47 7.77
CA VAL A 444 -10.27 -19.41 7.25
C VAL A 444 -10.91 -20.27 6.16
N PRO A 445 -10.35 -20.32 4.94
CA PRO A 445 -10.79 -21.23 3.89
C PRO A 445 -10.90 -22.68 4.38
N ALA A 446 -11.81 -23.47 3.78
CA ALA A 446 -12.10 -24.83 4.23
C ALA A 446 -10.85 -25.74 4.24
N ASP A 447 -9.95 -25.54 3.26
CA ASP A 447 -8.66 -26.24 3.14
C ASP A 447 -7.64 -25.80 4.21
N ARG A 448 -7.86 -24.64 4.87
CA ARG A 448 -6.99 -24.08 5.90
C ARG A 448 -7.57 -24.03 7.30
N GLN A 449 -8.70 -24.67 7.55
CA GLN A 449 -9.34 -24.70 8.88
C GLN A 449 -8.42 -25.29 9.96
N ARG A 450 -7.49 -26.16 9.59
CA ARG A 450 -6.52 -26.79 10.49
C ARG A 450 -5.14 -26.13 10.46
N TYR A 451 -4.97 -25.00 9.80
CA TYR A 451 -3.66 -24.37 9.58
C TYR A 451 -2.87 -24.13 10.88
N LEU A 452 -3.53 -23.63 11.93
CA LEU A 452 -2.88 -23.44 13.23
C LEU A 452 -2.51 -24.77 13.90
N ALA A 453 -3.35 -25.79 13.74
CA ALA A 453 -3.06 -27.15 14.24
C ALA A 453 -1.87 -27.75 13.49
N GLU A 454 -1.81 -27.58 12.16
CA GLU A 454 -0.70 -28.05 11.32
C GLU A 454 0.62 -27.37 11.68
N ILE A 455 0.61 -26.04 11.94
CA ILE A 455 1.78 -25.33 12.44
C ILE A 455 2.21 -25.90 13.80
N ALA A 456 1.26 -26.06 14.73
CA ALA A 456 1.54 -26.58 16.06
C ALA A 456 2.11 -28.00 16.00
N ASP A 457 1.55 -28.86 15.16
CA ASP A 457 2.02 -30.23 14.98
C ASP A 457 3.40 -30.28 14.30
N THR A 458 3.63 -29.43 13.30
CA THR A 458 4.94 -29.30 12.65
C THR A 458 6.01 -28.85 13.65
N VAL A 459 5.73 -27.85 14.47
CA VAL A 459 6.66 -27.37 15.50
C VAL A 459 6.93 -28.45 16.55
N ARG A 460 5.89 -29.14 17.05
CA ARG A 460 6.05 -30.22 18.04
C ARG A 460 6.87 -31.38 17.47
N ASN A 461 6.55 -31.79 16.24
CA ASN A 461 7.28 -32.85 15.56
C ASN A 461 8.76 -32.47 15.34
N TYR A 462 9.03 -31.22 15.00
CA TYR A 462 10.37 -30.71 14.87
C TYR A 462 11.14 -30.77 16.21
N HIS A 463 10.54 -30.29 17.31
CA HIS A 463 11.17 -30.37 18.64
C HIS A 463 11.43 -31.82 19.05
N GLN A 464 10.50 -32.74 18.81
CA GLN A 464 10.73 -34.17 19.07
C GLN A 464 11.86 -34.73 18.21
N HIS A 465 11.95 -34.32 16.96
CA HIS A 465 13.05 -34.70 16.08
C HIS A 465 14.40 -34.18 16.62
N VAL A 466 14.47 -32.91 17.00
CA VAL A 466 15.66 -32.31 17.62
C VAL A 466 16.08 -33.10 18.86
N GLU A 467 15.16 -33.42 19.76
CA GLU A 467 15.42 -34.16 20.99
C GLU A 467 15.99 -35.56 20.72
N LYS A 468 15.43 -36.24 19.72
CA LYS A 468 15.96 -37.57 19.26
C LYS A 468 17.38 -37.43 18.70
N GLN A 469 17.63 -36.42 17.84
CA GLN A 469 18.96 -36.20 17.27
C GLN A 469 19.98 -35.81 18.33
N ALA A 470 19.60 -34.95 19.28
CA ALA A 470 20.43 -34.58 20.41
C ALA A 470 20.82 -35.79 21.28
N THR A 471 19.87 -36.72 21.51
CA THR A 471 20.15 -37.95 22.24
C THR A 471 21.14 -38.85 21.49
N LEU A 472 21.01 -39.02 20.17
CA LEU A 472 21.92 -39.78 19.34
C LEU A 472 23.32 -39.17 19.34
N ALA A 473 23.44 -37.85 19.20
CA ALA A 473 24.72 -37.14 19.24
C ALA A 473 25.45 -37.31 20.58
N ARG A 474 24.71 -37.18 21.71
CA ARG A 474 25.23 -37.41 23.06
C ARG A 474 25.74 -38.83 23.24
N GLN A 475 24.94 -39.83 22.84
CA GLN A 475 25.30 -41.23 22.91
C GLN A 475 26.56 -41.54 22.08
N LYS A 476 26.67 -41.03 20.86
CA LYS A 476 27.85 -41.16 20.01
C LYS A 476 29.08 -40.58 20.69
N GLN A 477 28.98 -39.36 21.27
CA GLN A 477 30.09 -38.73 22.00
C GLN A 477 30.53 -39.53 23.21
N GLN A 478 29.58 -40.08 23.99
CA GLN A 478 29.86 -40.90 25.16
C GLN A 478 30.53 -42.22 24.80
N LEU A 479 30.06 -42.91 23.74
CA LEU A 479 30.67 -44.14 23.23
C LEU A 479 32.11 -43.86 22.73
N ALA A 480 32.33 -42.77 22.00
CA ALA A 480 33.64 -42.39 21.55
C ALA A 480 34.63 -42.07 22.72
N ALA A 481 34.13 -41.37 23.74
CA ALA A 481 34.91 -41.08 24.96
C ALA A 481 35.22 -42.38 25.74
N THR A 482 34.26 -43.31 25.87
CA THR A 482 34.49 -44.60 26.52
C THR A 482 35.54 -45.42 25.77
N LYS A 483 35.48 -45.44 24.44
CA LYS A 483 36.48 -46.10 23.59
C LYS A 483 37.90 -45.50 23.82
N SER A 484 38.00 -44.18 23.89
CA SER A 484 39.30 -43.50 24.17
C SER A 484 39.83 -43.89 25.55
N MET A 485 39.02 -43.84 26.59
CA MET A 485 39.40 -44.22 27.95
C MET A 485 39.93 -45.67 28.04
N LEU A 486 39.25 -46.60 27.37
CA LEU A 486 39.69 -48.01 27.31
C LEU A 486 41.06 -48.13 26.62
N ASN A 487 41.24 -47.51 25.49
CA ASN A 487 42.52 -47.51 24.78
C ASN A 487 43.65 -46.89 25.62
N ASP A 488 43.40 -45.77 26.30
CA ASP A 488 44.35 -45.09 27.16
C ASP A 488 44.77 -45.95 28.38
N SER A 489 43.87 -46.80 28.86
CA SER A 489 44.16 -47.74 29.94
C SER A 489 44.90 -49.00 29.49
N GLY A 490 45.21 -49.11 28.20
CA GLY A 490 45.86 -50.29 27.62
C GLY A 490 44.94 -51.50 27.38
N ALA A 491 43.61 -51.34 27.64
CA ALA A 491 42.62 -52.34 27.33
C ALA A 491 42.10 -52.14 25.89
N LYS A 492 41.97 -53.21 25.14
CA LYS A 492 41.41 -53.14 23.79
C LYS A 492 39.90 -52.92 23.89
N ALA A 493 39.37 -51.87 23.29
CA ALA A 493 37.95 -51.62 23.26
C ALA A 493 37.21 -52.77 22.56
N PRO A 494 36.09 -53.23 23.09
CA PRO A 494 35.24 -54.25 22.45
C PRO A 494 34.73 -53.78 21.07
N LEU A 495 34.65 -54.69 20.08
CA LEU A 495 34.18 -54.40 18.72
C LEU A 495 32.74 -53.85 18.70
N GLU A 496 31.95 -54.26 19.65
CA GLU A 496 30.54 -53.83 19.83
C GLU A 496 30.42 -52.33 20.05
N ILE A 497 31.42 -51.65 20.63
CA ILE A 497 31.44 -50.17 20.77
C ILE A 497 31.53 -49.52 19.40
N ASP A 498 32.31 -50.05 18.50
CA ASP A 498 32.46 -49.55 17.14
C ASP A 498 31.18 -49.77 16.31
N GLU A 499 30.52 -50.89 16.50
CA GLU A 499 29.24 -51.16 15.87
C GLU A 499 28.16 -50.19 16.36
N LEU A 500 28.10 -49.95 17.66
CA LEU A 500 27.16 -48.99 18.23
C LEU A 500 27.41 -47.55 17.75
N ILE A 501 28.66 -47.10 17.64
CA ILE A 501 29.02 -45.77 17.09
C ILE A 501 28.51 -45.66 15.65
N LYS A 502 28.78 -46.67 14.80
CA LYS A 502 28.32 -46.68 13.41
C LYS A 502 26.79 -46.71 13.29
N ASP A 503 26.12 -47.42 14.17
CA ASP A 503 24.67 -47.45 14.21
C ASP A 503 24.10 -46.09 14.55
N ARG A 504 24.67 -45.35 15.54
CA ARG A 504 24.26 -44.01 15.88
C ARG A 504 24.54 -43.02 14.74
N GLU A 505 25.66 -43.14 14.06
CA GLU A 505 26.01 -42.34 12.87
C GLU A 505 24.98 -42.54 11.73
N LYS A 506 24.62 -43.82 11.47
CA LYS A 506 23.69 -44.17 10.42
C LYS A 506 22.26 -43.68 10.72
N THR A 507 21.91 -43.65 12.01
CA THR A 507 20.55 -43.22 12.46
C THR A 507 20.43 -41.71 12.59
N MET A 508 21.56 -41.00 12.72
CA MET A 508 21.59 -39.52 12.81
C MET A 508 21.25 -38.91 11.47
N ASP A 509 20.49 -37.79 11.51
CA ASP A 509 20.18 -36.98 10.33
C ASP A 509 21.46 -36.36 9.75
N GLY A 510 21.62 -36.40 8.42
CA GLY A 510 22.76 -35.82 7.73
C GLY A 510 22.97 -34.33 8.03
N ARG A 511 21.87 -33.56 8.19
CA ARG A 511 21.95 -32.16 8.59
C ARG A 511 22.52 -32.00 10.00
N ALA A 512 22.07 -32.81 10.94
CA ALA A 512 22.55 -32.81 12.33
C ALA A 512 24.04 -33.16 12.40
N ALA A 513 24.49 -34.13 11.63
CA ALA A 513 25.90 -34.49 11.53
C ALA A 513 26.77 -33.34 10.98
N THR A 514 26.33 -32.73 9.87
CA THR A 514 27.00 -31.59 9.24
C THR A 514 27.12 -30.38 10.17
N LEU A 515 26.08 -30.09 10.96
CA LEU A 515 26.09 -28.98 11.93
C LEU A 515 27.17 -29.19 13.00
N LEU A 516 27.30 -30.40 13.54
CA LEU A 516 28.32 -30.73 14.53
C LEU A 516 29.75 -30.70 13.93
N GLU A 517 29.92 -31.22 12.72
CA GLU A 517 31.20 -31.22 12.03
C GLU A 517 31.70 -29.79 11.72
N ASN A 518 30.80 -28.92 11.30
CA ASN A 518 31.13 -27.53 10.96
C ASN A 518 31.26 -26.61 12.19
N TRP A 519 30.83 -27.03 13.37
CA TRP A 519 30.87 -26.20 14.57
C TRP A 519 32.23 -25.62 14.92
N PRO A 520 33.33 -26.37 14.87
CA PRO A 520 34.67 -25.81 15.13
C PRO A 520 35.02 -24.65 14.19
N ALA A 521 34.69 -24.77 12.91
CA ALA A 521 34.96 -23.73 11.92
C ALA A 521 34.10 -22.47 12.18
N VAL A 522 32.86 -22.67 12.66
CA VAL A 522 31.98 -21.55 13.09
C VAL A 522 32.58 -20.83 14.28
N VAL A 523 33.06 -21.56 15.29
CA VAL A 523 33.73 -20.98 16.47
C VAL A 523 34.97 -20.19 16.07
N GLU A 524 35.79 -20.72 15.16
CA GLU A 524 36.97 -20.04 14.64
C GLU A 524 36.59 -18.75 13.89
N ALA A 525 35.59 -18.80 13.01
CA ALA A 525 35.15 -17.64 12.23
C ALA A 525 34.64 -16.47 13.08
N TYR A 526 34.11 -16.75 14.28
CA TYR A 526 33.61 -15.73 15.21
C TYR A 526 34.57 -15.42 16.36
N SER A 527 35.78 -15.98 16.38
CA SER A 527 36.78 -15.73 17.43
C SER A 527 37.61 -14.45 17.22
N GLY A 528 37.63 -13.92 15.99
CA GLY A 528 38.38 -12.73 15.60
C GLY A 528 37.65 -11.40 15.88
N ASP A 529 38.20 -10.32 15.34
CA ASP A 529 37.63 -8.98 15.41
C ASP A 529 36.68 -8.69 14.25
N GLU A 530 36.90 -9.37 13.12
CA GLU A 530 36.16 -9.20 11.89
C GLU A 530 35.88 -10.57 11.27
N LYS A 531 34.70 -10.69 10.63
CA LYS A 531 34.34 -11.83 9.81
C LYS A 531 34.19 -11.37 8.36
N ILE A 532 34.80 -12.08 7.43
CA ILE A 532 34.73 -11.79 6.00
C ILE A 532 33.85 -12.85 5.34
N ASP A 533 32.71 -12.44 4.82
CA ASP A 533 31.81 -13.28 4.04
C ASP A 533 31.93 -12.93 2.55
N THR A 534 32.06 -13.94 1.69
CA THR A 534 32.03 -13.76 0.23
C THR A 534 30.65 -14.11 -0.30
N LEU A 535 29.95 -13.12 -0.82
CA LEU A 535 28.63 -13.30 -1.44
C LEU A 535 28.73 -14.07 -2.76
N SER A 536 27.59 -14.60 -3.23
CA SER A 536 27.48 -15.37 -4.48
C SER A 536 27.93 -14.60 -5.73
N ASN A 537 27.94 -13.26 -5.67
CA ASN A 537 28.45 -12.36 -6.73
C ASN A 537 29.95 -12.07 -6.64
N GLY A 538 30.69 -12.71 -5.72
CA GLY A 538 32.11 -12.50 -5.51
C GLY A 538 32.46 -11.28 -4.65
N LYS A 539 31.50 -10.49 -4.19
CA LYS A 539 31.73 -9.34 -3.32
C LYS A 539 32.01 -9.80 -1.89
N GLN A 540 33.10 -9.30 -1.29
CA GLN A 540 33.41 -9.55 0.11
C GLN A 540 32.73 -8.53 1.01
N VAL A 541 32.08 -9.03 2.06
CA VAL A 541 31.45 -8.21 3.11
C VAL A 541 32.20 -8.46 4.41
N THR A 542 32.79 -7.42 4.98
CA THR A 542 33.49 -7.47 6.28
C THR A 542 32.53 -7.02 7.37
N THR A 543 32.31 -7.91 8.35
CA THR A 543 31.46 -7.63 9.51
C THR A 543 32.34 -7.53 10.76
N THR A 544 32.30 -6.38 11.44
CA THR A 544 33.00 -6.21 12.73
C THR A 544 32.28 -6.98 13.83
N LEU A 545 33.01 -7.85 14.54
CA LEU A 545 32.50 -8.74 15.59
C LEU A 545 32.52 -8.14 16.98
N ASN A 546 33.12 -6.97 17.14
CA ASN A 546 33.27 -6.31 18.42
C ASN A 546 32.87 -4.84 18.35
N SER A 547 32.43 -4.27 19.49
CA SER A 547 32.22 -2.85 19.70
C SER A 547 32.97 -2.38 20.92
N ILE A 548 33.39 -1.12 20.95
CA ILE A 548 34.05 -0.52 22.10
C ILE A 548 33.01 0.24 22.93
N SER A 549 32.92 -0.06 24.21
CA SER A 549 32.03 0.66 25.12
C SER A 549 32.58 2.07 25.43
N LEU A 550 31.74 2.93 26.00
CA LEU A 550 32.15 4.27 26.47
C LEU A 550 33.26 4.23 27.49
N SER A 551 33.44 3.12 28.22
CA SER A 551 34.54 2.87 29.17
C SER A 551 35.81 2.26 28.52
N GLY A 552 35.83 2.12 27.19
CA GLY A 552 36.96 1.54 26.44
C GLY A 552 37.02 0.01 26.44
N ASN A 553 36.03 -0.66 27.00
CA ASN A 553 35.97 -2.12 27.02
C ASN A 553 35.46 -2.69 25.69
N LYS A 554 36.12 -3.78 25.22
CA LYS A 554 35.72 -4.51 24.03
C LYS A 554 34.52 -5.41 24.34
N ILE A 555 33.40 -5.22 23.65
CA ILE A 555 32.20 -6.00 23.80
C ILE A 555 31.98 -6.78 22.50
N SER A 556 31.89 -8.11 22.59
CA SER A 556 31.54 -8.96 21.45
C SER A 556 30.11 -8.78 21.03
N ARG A 557 29.85 -8.55 19.73
CA ARG A 557 28.49 -8.45 19.17
C ARG A 557 27.83 -9.81 19.04
N VAL A 558 28.61 -10.88 18.92
CA VAL A 558 28.15 -12.26 18.86
C VAL A 558 28.83 -13.06 19.97
N SER A 559 28.04 -13.75 20.80
CA SER A 559 28.52 -14.66 21.83
C SER A 559 28.07 -16.07 21.50
N LEU A 560 29.00 -16.94 21.15
CA LEU A 560 28.69 -18.35 20.91
C LEU A 560 28.60 -19.13 22.23
N PRO A 561 27.73 -20.15 22.32
CA PRO A 561 27.61 -20.96 23.52
C PRO A 561 28.85 -21.81 23.75
N ARG A 562 29.26 -21.97 25.01
CA ARG A 562 30.39 -22.80 25.42
C ARG A 562 29.96 -24.21 25.79
N LEU A 563 29.13 -24.83 24.94
CA LEU A 563 28.57 -26.16 25.16
C LEU A 563 29.62 -27.21 24.76
N LYS A 564 29.84 -28.22 25.63
CA LYS A 564 30.76 -29.33 25.40
C LYS A 564 30.02 -30.62 25.03
N ASP A 565 28.79 -30.76 25.50
CA ASP A 565 27.95 -31.91 25.17
C ASP A 565 27.36 -31.73 23.76
N HIS A 566 27.56 -32.73 22.89
CA HIS A 566 27.10 -32.68 21.50
C HIS A 566 25.58 -32.67 21.40
N GLY A 567 24.86 -33.26 22.36
CA GLY A 567 23.41 -33.21 22.41
C GLY A 567 22.88 -31.80 22.73
N ASP A 568 23.45 -31.14 23.74
CA ASP A 568 23.07 -29.79 24.11
C ASP A 568 23.45 -28.79 22.99
N LEU A 569 24.61 -28.99 22.38
CA LEU A 569 25.07 -28.20 21.25
C LEU A 569 24.12 -28.33 20.05
N LEU A 570 23.71 -29.56 19.74
CA LEU A 570 22.82 -29.84 18.62
C LEU A 570 21.42 -29.27 18.89
N THR A 571 20.91 -29.33 20.12
CA THR A 571 19.65 -28.69 20.51
C THR A 571 19.69 -27.16 20.29
N TRP A 572 20.86 -26.54 20.49
CA TRP A 572 21.05 -25.12 20.23
C TRP A 572 21.18 -24.79 18.74
N LEU A 573 21.79 -25.68 17.94
CA LEU A 573 22.04 -25.49 16.50
C LEU A 573 20.80 -25.73 15.62
N MET A 574 19.89 -26.57 16.06
CA MET A 574 18.66 -26.94 15.36
C MET A 574 17.47 -26.11 15.85
#